data_e7e64a4ff3690f04a9dbb13c9361795b
#
_entry.id   e7e64a4ff3690f04a9dbb13c9361795b
#
_cell.length_a   1.000
_cell.length_b   1.000
_cell.length_c   1.000
_cell.angle_alpha   90.00
_cell.angle_beta   90.00
_cell.angle_gamma   90.00
#
_symmetry.space_group_name_H-M   'P 1'
#
loop_
_entity.id
_entity.type
_entity.pdbx_description
1 polymer ?
#
loop_
_entity_poly.entity_id
_entity_poly.type
_entity_poly.pdbx_seq_one_letter_code
_entity_poly.pdbx_strand_id
1 'polypeptide(L)'
;MRVFLDWFNEPADSAALDGLLRAGLSHLWFETIHPFADGNGRIGRAILDMAISQDAKSASRLHGLSIQILTAKTEYYAALNGAQRGAGDVTEWLAWFTNTFAESCETSLRLIDEALVRTRFWSANKDIALNPRQRKALIRMLAAGAGKFDGGMTPRKYMALTKANNRLTANRDLSDLVEKQLLVRGGAGRSTYYNLALPGWGWVPRGSRTT
;
A
#
# COMPACT_ATOMS: atom_id res chain seq x y z
N MET A 1 20.63 -16.73 22.78
CA MET A 1 19.65 -17.46 21.97
C MET A 1 18.70 -18.31 22.82
N ARG A 2 19.17 -19.20 23.69
CA ARG A 2 18.28 -20.08 24.52
C ARG A 2 17.27 -19.25 25.32
N VAL A 3 17.73 -18.28 26.12
CA VAL A 3 16.88 -17.38 26.91
C VAL A 3 15.85 -16.63 26.07
N PHE A 4 16.27 -16.19 24.88
CA PHE A 4 15.34 -15.56 23.92
C PHE A 4 14.24 -16.53 23.48
N LEU A 5 14.60 -17.76 23.11
CA LEU A 5 13.62 -18.77 22.68
C LEU A 5 12.66 -19.17 23.80
N ASP A 6 13.17 -19.33 25.03
CA ASP A 6 12.35 -19.63 26.19
C ASP A 6 11.30 -18.54 26.42
N TRP A 7 11.73 -17.27 26.43
CA TRP A 7 10.83 -16.10 26.53
C TRP A 7 9.86 -15.97 25.35
N PHE A 8 10.33 -16.18 24.12
CA PHE A 8 9.49 -16.08 22.92
C PHE A 8 8.40 -17.15 22.85
N ASN A 9 8.65 -18.33 23.44
CA ASN A 9 7.69 -19.42 23.49
C ASN A 9 6.74 -19.36 24.69
N GLU A 10 6.89 -18.40 25.60
CA GLU A 10 5.91 -18.20 26.68
C GLU A 10 4.53 -17.88 26.07
N PRO A 11 3.43 -18.44 26.65
CA PRO A 11 2.09 -18.14 26.17
C PRO A 11 1.83 -16.63 26.17
N ALA A 12 1.28 -16.09 25.08
CA ALA A 12 0.99 -14.66 24.93
C ALA A 12 0.07 -14.14 26.06
N ASP A 13 -0.86 -14.96 26.52
CA ASP A 13 -1.80 -14.62 27.60
C ASP A 13 -1.13 -14.53 28.99
N SER A 14 0.08 -15.05 29.17
CA SER A 14 0.88 -14.96 30.41
C SER A 14 1.90 -13.82 30.39
N ALA A 15 2.11 -13.19 29.23
CA ALA A 15 3.07 -12.12 29.10
C ALA A 15 2.54 -10.82 29.73
N ALA A 16 3.37 -10.18 30.56
CA ALA A 16 3.07 -8.88 31.15
C ALA A 16 3.08 -7.71 30.13
N LEU A 17 3.29 -8.00 28.87
CA LEU A 17 3.44 -7.03 27.79
C LEU A 17 2.32 -7.21 26.75
N ASP A 18 1.81 -6.10 26.26
CA ASP A 18 0.99 -6.03 25.06
C ASP A 18 1.66 -6.73 23.87
N GLY A 19 0.90 -7.49 23.09
CA GLY A 19 1.44 -8.34 22.02
C GLY A 19 2.20 -7.58 20.95
N LEU A 20 1.80 -6.35 20.63
CA LEU A 20 2.53 -5.50 19.70
C LEU A 20 3.89 -5.08 20.26
N LEU A 21 3.95 -4.70 21.54
CA LEU A 21 5.21 -4.37 22.21
C LEU A 21 6.12 -5.60 22.30
N ARG A 22 5.54 -6.76 22.60
CA ARG A 22 6.26 -8.04 22.61
C ARG A 22 6.85 -8.37 21.24
N ALA A 23 6.12 -8.10 20.15
CA ALA A 23 6.61 -8.30 18.79
C ALA A 23 7.79 -7.36 18.49
N GLY A 24 7.71 -6.08 18.86
CA GLY A 24 8.81 -5.11 18.72
C GLY A 24 10.06 -5.51 19.50
N LEU A 25 9.88 -5.99 20.74
CA LEU A 25 10.99 -6.48 21.56
C LEU A 25 11.60 -7.76 21.02
N SER A 26 10.80 -8.70 20.51
CA SER A 26 11.31 -9.93 19.91
C SER A 26 12.21 -9.66 18.72
N HIS A 27 11.84 -8.70 17.89
CA HIS A 27 12.64 -8.28 16.75
C HIS A 27 13.95 -7.61 17.18
N LEU A 28 13.88 -6.64 18.11
CA LEU A 28 15.05 -5.97 18.67
C LEU A 28 16.04 -6.98 19.27
N TRP A 29 15.53 -7.89 20.10
CA TRP A 29 16.36 -8.87 20.80
C TRP A 29 17.02 -9.82 19.81
N PHE A 30 16.30 -10.34 18.84
CA PHE A 30 16.85 -11.20 17.80
C PHE A 30 17.92 -10.51 16.96
N GLU A 31 17.67 -9.28 16.51
CA GLU A 31 18.65 -8.47 15.75
C GLU A 31 19.87 -8.10 16.60
N THR A 32 19.73 -8.00 17.92
CA THR A 32 20.86 -7.76 18.85
C THR A 32 21.71 -9.01 19.02
N ILE A 33 21.10 -10.20 19.14
CA ILE A 33 21.84 -11.47 19.20
C ILE A 33 22.58 -11.76 17.89
N HIS A 34 21.97 -11.46 16.77
CA HIS A 34 22.48 -11.60 15.41
C HIS A 34 23.14 -12.96 15.14
N PRO A 35 22.43 -14.08 15.32
CA PRO A 35 23.05 -15.40 15.48
C PRO A 35 23.61 -16.02 14.20
N PHE A 36 23.26 -15.52 13.02
CA PHE A 36 23.63 -16.09 11.74
C PHE A 36 24.63 -15.22 10.97
N ALA A 37 25.45 -15.82 10.14
CA ALA A 37 26.37 -15.10 9.26
C ALA A 37 25.64 -14.25 8.20
N ASP A 38 24.45 -14.71 7.73
CA ASP A 38 23.57 -13.99 6.80
C ASP A 38 22.11 -14.32 7.09
N GLY A 39 21.22 -13.44 6.67
CA GLY A 39 19.77 -13.64 6.73
C GLY A 39 19.10 -13.22 8.03
N ASN A 40 19.83 -12.67 9.01
CA ASN A 40 19.25 -12.24 10.29
C ASN A 40 18.04 -11.31 10.09
N GLY A 41 18.14 -10.28 9.27
CA GLY A 41 17.02 -9.37 9.03
C GLY A 41 15.78 -10.03 8.41
N ARG A 42 15.94 -11.09 7.60
CA ARG A 42 14.81 -11.87 7.06
C ARG A 42 14.16 -12.71 8.15
N ILE A 43 14.98 -13.36 8.97
CA ILE A 43 14.50 -14.18 10.09
C ILE A 43 13.88 -13.30 11.17
N GLY A 44 14.52 -12.18 11.51
CA GLY A 44 14.00 -11.22 12.48
C GLY A 44 12.61 -10.70 12.10
N ARG A 45 12.37 -10.38 10.82
CA ARG A 45 11.03 -10.01 10.33
C ARG A 45 10.04 -11.17 10.36
N ALA A 46 10.49 -12.41 10.13
CA ALA A 46 9.62 -13.58 10.26
C ALA A 46 9.21 -13.83 11.72
N ILE A 47 10.14 -13.67 12.67
CA ILE A 47 9.86 -13.74 14.12
C ILE A 47 8.87 -12.65 14.52
N LEU A 48 9.05 -11.44 14.02
CA LEU A 48 8.13 -10.33 14.22
C LEU A 48 6.71 -10.66 13.72
N ASP A 49 6.58 -11.16 12.49
CA ASP A 49 5.30 -11.57 11.92
C ASP A 49 4.65 -12.71 12.75
N MET A 50 5.46 -13.65 13.26
CA MET A 50 4.97 -14.71 14.13
C MET A 50 4.42 -14.15 15.45
N ALA A 51 5.12 -13.23 16.10
CA ALA A 51 4.70 -12.64 17.37
C ALA A 51 3.38 -11.87 17.20
N ILE A 52 3.24 -11.06 16.14
CA ILE A 52 1.99 -10.36 15.84
C ILE A 52 0.84 -11.34 15.55
N SER A 53 1.12 -12.44 14.83
CA SER A 53 0.10 -13.45 14.52
C SER A 53 -0.37 -14.21 15.74
N GLN A 54 0.53 -14.48 16.69
CA GLN A 54 0.20 -15.10 17.97
C GLN A 54 -0.73 -14.22 18.81
N ASP A 55 -0.42 -12.93 18.91
CA ASP A 55 -1.23 -11.95 19.64
C ASP A 55 -2.61 -11.76 19.00
N ALA A 56 -2.63 -11.51 17.70
CA ALA A 56 -3.87 -11.33 16.97
C ALA A 56 -4.72 -12.61 16.83
N LYS A 57 -4.21 -13.78 17.27
CA LYS A 57 -4.83 -15.10 17.09
C LYS A 57 -5.27 -15.32 15.63
N SER A 58 -4.51 -14.79 14.69
CA SER A 58 -4.81 -14.77 13.26
C SER A 58 -3.58 -15.07 12.42
N ALA A 59 -3.73 -15.96 11.45
CA ALA A 59 -2.68 -16.21 10.44
C ALA A 59 -2.64 -15.12 9.33
N SER A 60 -3.53 -14.14 9.38
CA SER A 60 -3.63 -13.09 8.35
C SER A 60 -2.53 -12.04 8.53
N ARG A 61 -1.72 -11.84 7.49
CA ARG A 61 -0.63 -10.86 7.45
C ARG A 61 -1.02 -9.63 6.64
N LEU A 62 -2.10 -8.96 7.04
CA LEU A 62 -2.64 -7.82 6.29
C LEU A 62 -1.90 -6.50 6.54
N HIS A 63 -0.96 -6.47 7.49
CA HIS A 63 -0.32 -5.22 7.90
C HIS A 63 0.88 -4.75 7.04
N GLY A 64 1.45 -5.58 6.16
CA GLY A 64 2.56 -5.17 5.27
C GLY A 64 3.81 -4.61 5.97
N LEU A 65 4.00 -4.88 7.27
CA LEU A 65 5.03 -4.27 8.13
C LEU A 65 6.45 -4.48 7.60
N SER A 66 6.76 -5.67 7.09
CA SER A 66 8.09 -5.95 6.50
C SER A 66 8.43 -5.01 5.34
N ILE A 67 7.44 -4.61 4.53
CA ILE A 67 7.64 -3.65 3.43
C ILE A 67 7.83 -2.25 4.00
N GLN A 68 7.06 -1.87 5.03
CA GLN A 68 7.16 -0.57 5.67
C GLN A 68 8.54 -0.37 6.32
N ILE A 69 9.06 -1.36 7.04
CA ILE A 69 10.42 -1.35 7.61
C ILE A 69 11.47 -1.18 6.51
N LEU A 70 11.34 -1.88 5.37
CA LEU A 70 12.28 -1.74 4.25
C LEU A 70 12.21 -0.37 3.59
N THR A 71 11.04 0.27 3.58
CA THR A 71 10.85 1.62 3.03
C THR A 71 11.46 2.68 3.95
N ALA A 72 11.32 2.52 5.27
CA ALA A 72 11.89 3.39 6.31
C ALA A 72 13.27 2.89 6.80
N LYS A 73 14.12 2.40 5.87
CA LYS A 73 15.37 1.70 6.21
C LYS A 73 16.34 2.53 7.05
N THR A 74 16.44 3.81 6.78
CA THR A 74 17.35 4.72 7.50
C THR A 74 16.91 4.91 8.95
N GLU A 75 15.64 5.19 9.15
CA GLU A 75 15.00 5.37 10.45
C GLU A 75 15.02 4.07 11.25
N TYR A 76 14.78 2.94 10.58
CA TYR A 76 14.89 1.61 11.18
C TYR A 76 16.28 1.38 11.82
N TYR A 77 17.34 1.59 11.04
CA TYR A 77 18.68 1.38 11.58
C TYR A 77 19.07 2.41 12.64
N ALA A 78 18.58 3.64 12.56
CA ALA A 78 18.79 4.63 13.59
C ALA A 78 18.15 4.21 14.93
N ALA A 79 16.88 3.79 14.91
CA ALA A 79 16.15 3.32 16.09
C ALA A 79 16.77 2.03 16.67
N LEU A 80 17.12 1.06 15.80
CA LEU A 80 17.75 -0.19 16.21
C LEU A 80 19.10 0.06 16.90
N ASN A 81 19.99 0.84 16.27
CA ASN A 81 21.30 1.15 16.82
C ASN A 81 21.19 1.96 18.13
N GLY A 82 20.21 2.88 18.23
CA GLY A 82 19.94 3.63 19.46
C GLY A 82 19.62 2.71 20.63
N ALA A 83 18.68 1.76 20.41
CA ALA A 83 18.29 0.79 21.42
C ALA A 83 19.44 -0.16 21.80
N GLN A 84 20.22 -0.64 20.83
CA GLN A 84 21.34 -1.57 21.06
C GLN A 84 22.51 -0.93 21.82
N ARG A 85 22.72 0.36 21.71
CA ARG A 85 23.83 1.11 22.36
C ARG A 85 23.39 1.80 23.65
N GLY A 86 22.10 1.84 23.94
CA GLY A 86 21.54 2.48 25.12
C GLY A 86 21.76 1.65 26.39
N ALA A 87 21.44 2.26 27.53
CA ALA A 87 21.55 1.63 28.88
C ALA A 87 20.38 0.68 29.17
N GLY A 88 19.74 0.07 28.16
CA GLY A 88 18.60 -0.81 28.30
C GLY A 88 17.25 -0.10 28.16
N ASP A 89 17.21 1.20 27.95
CA ASP A 89 15.99 1.90 27.61
C ASP A 89 15.65 1.65 26.12
N VAL A 90 14.51 1.03 25.88
CA VAL A 90 14.03 0.69 24.55
C VAL A 90 12.79 1.50 24.13
N THR A 91 12.47 2.55 24.88
CA THR A 91 11.26 3.37 24.68
C THR A 91 11.22 3.98 23.28
N GLU A 92 12.30 4.58 22.82
CA GLU A 92 12.38 5.17 21.46
C GLU A 92 12.24 4.12 20.36
N TRP A 93 12.81 2.93 20.55
CA TRP A 93 12.60 1.81 19.64
C TRP A 93 11.13 1.39 19.56
N LEU A 94 10.48 1.21 20.70
CA LEU A 94 9.08 0.80 20.75
C LEU A 94 8.15 1.89 20.18
N ALA A 95 8.45 3.16 20.43
CA ALA A 95 7.72 4.29 19.84
C ALA A 95 7.84 4.30 18.31
N TRP A 96 9.05 4.16 17.78
CA TRP A 96 9.28 4.05 16.34
C TRP A 96 8.56 2.84 15.75
N PHE A 97 8.68 1.69 16.40
CA PHE A 97 8.09 0.43 15.94
C PHE A 97 6.56 0.48 15.89
N THR A 98 5.92 0.98 16.95
CA THR A 98 4.45 1.09 17.01
C THR A 98 3.91 2.08 15.96
N ASN A 99 4.58 3.21 15.75
CA ASN A 99 4.23 4.16 14.70
C ASN A 99 4.35 3.52 13.30
N THR A 100 5.47 2.82 13.05
CA THR A 100 5.70 2.11 11.78
C THR A 100 4.64 1.03 11.53
N PHE A 101 4.23 0.32 12.56
CA PHE A 101 3.13 -0.65 12.49
C PHE A 101 1.80 0.02 12.13
N ALA A 102 1.45 1.12 12.81
CA ALA A 102 0.22 1.88 12.53
C ALA A 102 0.19 2.36 11.06
N GLU A 103 1.27 2.97 10.57
CA GLU A 103 1.41 3.39 9.17
C GLU A 103 1.27 2.21 8.19
N SER A 104 1.80 1.04 8.54
CA SER A 104 1.68 -0.17 7.71
C SER A 104 0.24 -0.66 7.63
N CYS A 105 -0.51 -0.59 8.73
CA CYS A 105 -1.93 -0.91 8.77
C CYS A 105 -2.76 0.05 7.92
N GLU A 106 -2.55 1.36 8.05
CA GLU A 106 -3.23 2.38 7.25
C GLU A 106 -2.96 2.19 5.75
N THR A 107 -1.71 1.89 5.40
CA THR A 107 -1.34 1.61 4.00
C THR A 107 -2.03 0.37 3.48
N SER A 108 -2.11 -0.68 4.28
CA SER A 108 -2.77 -1.94 3.92
C SER A 108 -4.28 -1.75 3.75
N LEU A 109 -4.94 -1.03 4.65
CA LEU A 109 -6.36 -0.70 4.54
C LEU A 109 -6.65 0.06 3.25
N ARG A 110 -5.84 1.07 2.92
CA ARG A 110 -5.98 1.82 1.67
C ARG A 110 -5.83 0.92 0.43
N LEU A 111 -4.86 0.00 0.42
CA LEU A 111 -4.66 -0.93 -0.70
C LEU A 111 -5.84 -1.92 -0.84
N ILE A 112 -6.39 -2.37 0.27
CA ILE A 112 -7.59 -3.23 0.29
C ILE A 112 -8.79 -2.46 -0.27
N ASP A 113 -9.03 -1.24 0.19
CA ASP A 113 -10.13 -0.40 -0.28
C ASP A 113 -10.02 -0.13 -1.78
N GLU A 114 -8.82 0.23 -2.27
CA GLU A 114 -8.58 0.41 -3.70
C GLU A 114 -8.84 -0.88 -4.50
N ALA A 115 -8.47 -2.06 -3.96
CA ALA A 115 -8.73 -3.34 -4.59
C ALA A 115 -10.23 -3.66 -4.64
N LEU A 116 -10.96 -3.39 -3.56
CA LEU A 116 -12.41 -3.57 -3.49
C LEU A 116 -13.14 -2.64 -4.47
N VAL A 117 -12.73 -1.37 -4.56
CA VAL A 117 -13.30 -0.42 -5.54
C VAL A 117 -13.08 -0.91 -6.96
N ARG A 118 -11.87 -1.41 -7.31
CA ARG A 118 -11.58 -1.99 -8.63
C ARG A 118 -12.48 -3.19 -8.93
N THR A 119 -12.63 -4.09 -7.96
CA THR A 119 -13.48 -5.27 -8.10
C THR A 119 -14.95 -4.89 -8.32
N ARG A 120 -15.47 -3.96 -7.49
CA ARG A 120 -16.85 -3.45 -7.61
C ARG A 120 -17.06 -2.75 -8.95
N PHE A 121 -16.10 -1.94 -9.42
CA PHE A 121 -16.16 -1.30 -10.73
C PHE A 121 -16.38 -2.33 -11.86
N TRP A 122 -15.55 -3.37 -11.90
CA TRP A 122 -15.66 -4.39 -12.94
C TRP A 122 -16.93 -5.23 -12.80
N SER A 123 -17.35 -5.55 -11.58
CA SER A 123 -18.60 -6.29 -11.34
C SER A 123 -19.84 -5.51 -11.77
N ALA A 124 -19.89 -4.21 -11.43
CA ALA A 124 -21.01 -3.34 -11.80
C ALA A 124 -21.11 -3.10 -13.31
N ASN A 125 -19.99 -3.17 -14.02
CA ASN A 125 -19.91 -2.86 -15.45
C ASN A 125 -19.59 -4.09 -16.32
N LYS A 126 -19.85 -5.30 -15.81
CA LYS A 126 -19.52 -6.57 -16.47
C LYS A 126 -20.19 -6.74 -17.84
N ASP A 127 -21.42 -6.22 -17.99
CA ASP A 127 -22.25 -6.36 -19.19
C ASP A 127 -22.01 -5.23 -20.22
N ILE A 128 -21.16 -4.24 -19.89
CA ILE A 128 -20.82 -3.15 -20.81
C ILE A 128 -19.80 -3.65 -21.83
N ALA A 129 -20.19 -3.63 -23.11
CA ALA A 129 -19.30 -4.00 -24.22
C ALA A 129 -18.16 -2.98 -24.34
N LEU A 130 -16.93 -3.43 -24.16
CA LEU A 130 -15.71 -2.65 -24.27
C LEU A 130 -14.80 -3.24 -25.34
N ASN A 131 -14.27 -2.39 -26.21
CA ASN A 131 -13.20 -2.82 -27.11
C ASN A 131 -11.87 -3.03 -26.33
N PRO A 132 -10.90 -3.75 -26.90
CA PRO A 132 -9.63 -4.05 -26.20
C PRO A 132 -8.85 -2.79 -25.76
N ARG A 133 -8.91 -1.68 -26.55
CA ARG A 133 -8.24 -0.43 -26.23
C ARG A 133 -8.90 0.26 -25.03
N GLN A 134 -10.22 0.33 -25.01
CA GLN A 134 -10.99 0.88 -23.89
C GLN A 134 -10.75 0.13 -22.61
N ARG A 135 -10.81 -1.21 -22.65
CA ARG A 135 -10.51 -2.07 -21.48
C ARG A 135 -9.10 -1.81 -20.97
N LYS A 136 -8.10 -1.73 -21.85
CA LYS A 136 -6.70 -1.45 -21.48
C LYS A 136 -6.54 -0.09 -20.81
N ALA A 137 -7.23 0.95 -21.33
CA ALA A 137 -7.20 2.29 -20.75
C ALA A 137 -7.80 2.31 -19.33
N LEU A 138 -8.99 1.71 -19.15
CA LEU A 138 -9.63 1.61 -17.85
C LEU A 138 -8.79 0.82 -16.83
N ILE A 139 -8.21 -0.32 -17.23
CA ILE A 139 -7.31 -1.09 -16.37
C ILE A 139 -6.14 -0.21 -15.90
N ARG A 140 -5.53 0.55 -16.81
CA ARG A 140 -4.39 1.40 -16.47
C ARG A 140 -4.76 2.55 -15.55
N MET A 141 -5.92 3.17 -15.75
CA MET A 141 -6.43 4.23 -14.88
C MET A 141 -6.75 3.71 -13.49
N LEU A 142 -7.43 2.55 -13.39
CA LEU A 142 -7.74 1.88 -12.14
C LEU A 142 -6.47 1.41 -11.39
N ALA A 143 -5.47 0.92 -12.13
CA ALA A 143 -4.21 0.48 -11.53
C ALA A 143 -3.36 1.62 -10.95
N ALA A 144 -3.55 2.86 -11.41
CA ALA A 144 -2.86 4.02 -10.85
C ALA A 144 -3.31 4.33 -9.41
N GLY A 145 -4.54 3.96 -9.04
CA GLY A 145 -5.14 4.26 -7.74
C GLY A 145 -5.88 5.60 -7.71
N ALA A 146 -6.58 5.83 -6.59
CA ALA A 146 -7.42 7.02 -6.40
C ALA A 146 -6.62 8.33 -6.57
N GLY A 147 -7.04 9.19 -7.49
CA GLY A 147 -6.43 10.48 -7.78
C GLY A 147 -5.01 10.47 -8.36
N LYS A 148 -4.42 9.28 -8.55
CA LYS A 148 -2.99 9.14 -8.93
C LYS A 148 -2.74 9.04 -10.44
N PHE A 149 -3.78 9.06 -11.28
CA PHE A 149 -3.61 9.12 -12.73
C PHE A 149 -3.38 10.58 -13.17
N ASP A 150 -2.14 11.05 -12.97
CA ASP A 150 -1.76 12.45 -13.13
C ASP A 150 -2.18 13.03 -14.47
N GLY A 151 -2.79 14.24 -14.45
CA GLY A 151 -3.32 14.94 -15.63
C GLY A 151 -4.52 14.26 -16.29
N GLY A 152 -5.14 13.24 -15.70
CA GLY A 152 -6.23 12.48 -16.30
C GLY A 152 -5.82 11.75 -17.60
N MET A 153 -6.76 11.04 -18.21
CA MET A 153 -6.57 10.46 -19.54
C MET A 153 -6.79 11.53 -20.61
N THR A 154 -5.82 11.72 -21.48
CA THR A 154 -5.93 12.59 -22.66
C THR A 154 -5.90 11.75 -23.93
N PRO A 155 -6.38 12.25 -25.10
CA PRO A 155 -6.26 11.53 -26.35
C PRO A 155 -4.83 11.11 -26.68
N ARG A 156 -3.83 11.96 -26.35
CA ARG A 156 -2.41 11.66 -26.51
C ARG A 156 -1.97 10.47 -25.64
N LYS A 157 -2.33 10.48 -24.35
CA LYS A 157 -2.03 9.35 -23.43
C LYS A 157 -2.74 8.08 -23.85
N TYR A 158 -4.01 8.20 -24.29
CA TYR A 158 -4.79 7.08 -24.78
C TYR A 158 -4.11 6.39 -25.97
N MET A 159 -3.69 7.19 -26.97
CA MET A 159 -2.98 6.68 -28.15
C MET A 159 -1.66 5.99 -27.77
N ALA A 160 -0.86 6.61 -26.92
CA ALA A 160 0.41 6.03 -26.45
C ALA A 160 0.20 4.70 -25.72
N LEU A 161 -0.83 4.62 -24.88
CA LEU A 161 -1.13 3.45 -24.07
C LEU A 161 -1.73 2.30 -24.90
N THR A 162 -2.65 2.61 -25.82
CA THR A 162 -3.48 1.64 -26.51
C THR A 162 -3.00 1.33 -27.93
N LYS A 163 -2.00 2.08 -28.43
CA LYS A 163 -1.54 2.04 -29.82
C LYS A 163 -2.67 2.36 -30.83
N ALA A 164 -3.62 3.24 -30.46
CA ALA A 164 -4.64 3.70 -31.37
C ALA A 164 -4.01 4.46 -32.55
N ASN A 165 -4.43 4.14 -33.76
CA ASN A 165 -3.76 4.59 -35.00
C ASN A 165 -3.81 6.11 -35.22
N ASN A 166 -4.84 6.79 -34.67
CA ASN A 166 -5.00 8.22 -34.84
C ASN A 166 -5.85 8.86 -33.73
N ARG A 167 -5.84 10.19 -33.68
CA ARG A 167 -6.55 10.98 -32.68
C ARG A 167 -8.09 10.85 -32.77
N LEU A 168 -8.62 10.65 -33.98
CA LEU A 168 -10.07 10.48 -34.20
C LEU A 168 -10.57 9.22 -33.48
N THR A 169 -9.85 8.10 -33.63
CA THR A 169 -10.14 6.84 -32.94
C THR A 169 -10.06 7.00 -31.42
N ALA A 170 -9.02 7.69 -30.92
CA ALA A 170 -8.89 7.94 -29.48
C ALA A 170 -10.06 8.78 -28.95
N ASN A 171 -10.44 9.84 -29.64
CA ASN A 171 -11.56 10.69 -29.25
C ASN A 171 -12.89 9.92 -29.26
N ARG A 172 -13.14 9.10 -30.29
CA ARG A 172 -14.35 8.26 -30.37
C ARG A 172 -14.41 7.25 -29.23
N ASP A 173 -13.32 6.54 -28.96
CA ASP A 173 -13.25 5.56 -27.87
C ASP A 173 -13.46 6.23 -26.51
N LEU A 174 -12.90 7.43 -26.27
CA LEU A 174 -13.07 8.19 -25.02
C LEU A 174 -14.48 8.76 -24.87
N SER A 175 -15.09 9.27 -25.96
CA SER A 175 -16.48 9.76 -25.94
C SER A 175 -17.46 8.62 -25.66
N ASP A 176 -17.28 7.44 -26.27
CA ASP A 176 -18.09 6.25 -26.01
C ASP A 176 -17.96 5.79 -24.53
N LEU A 177 -16.77 5.91 -23.92
CA LEU A 177 -16.61 5.63 -22.49
C LEU A 177 -17.33 6.65 -21.60
N VAL A 178 -17.47 7.91 -22.04
CA VAL A 178 -18.27 8.93 -21.33
C VAL A 178 -19.77 8.62 -21.48
N GLU A 179 -20.24 8.29 -22.68
CA GLU A 179 -21.64 7.88 -22.92
C GLU A 179 -22.03 6.64 -22.10
N LYS A 180 -21.08 5.71 -21.92
CA LYS A 180 -21.22 4.53 -21.04
C LYS A 180 -21.08 4.85 -19.56
N GLN A 181 -20.92 6.11 -19.18
CA GLN A 181 -20.75 6.54 -17.78
C GLN A 181 -19.55 5.92 -17.04
N LEU A 182 -18.55 5.47 -17.79
CA LEU A 182 -17.31 4.92 -17.21
C LEU A 182 -16.24 5.99 -17.01
N LEU A 183 -16.32 7.07 -17.82
CA LEU A 183 -15.48 8.24 -17.68
C LEU A 183 -16.31 9.52 -17.55
N VAL A 184 -15.74 10.52 -16.91
CA VAL A 184 -16.22 11.91 -16.91
C VAL A 184 -15.22 12.79 -17.60
N ARG A 185 -15.71 13.71 -18.44
CA ARG A 185 -14.88 14.69 -19.16
C ARG A 185 -14.65 15.92 -18.29
N GLY A 186 -13.40 16.37 -18.20
CA GLY A 186 -13.00 17.62 -17.57
C GLY A 186 -12.22 18.52 -18.53
N GLY A 187 -12.08 19.80 -18.16
CA GLY A 187 -11.39 20.79 -18.96
C GLY A 187 -12.13 21.17 -20.25
N ALA A 188 -11.51 22.05 -21.05
CA ALA A 188 -12.05 22.50 -22.33
C ALA A 188 -10.94 22.64 -23.38
N GLY A 189 -11.29 22.51 -24.67
CA GLY A 189 -10.38 22.68 -25.79
C GLY A 189 -9.10 21.84 -25.67
N ARG A 190 -7.95 22.51 -25.63
CA ARG A 190 -6.63 21.83 -25.55
C ARG A 190 -6.34 21.18 -24.19
N SER A 191 -7.03 21.63 -23.13
CA SER A 191 -6.89 21.10 -21.76
C SER A 191 -7.90 19.99 -21.42
N THR A 192 -8.61 19.44 -22.41
CA THR A 192 -9.55 18.34 -22.20
C THR A 192 -8.84 17.10 -21.67
N TYR A 193 -9.37 16.55 -20.60
CA TYR A 193 -8.96 15.28 -19.97
C TYR A 193 -10.19 14.47 -19.56
N TYR A 194 -9.97 13.21 -19.24
CA TYR A 194 -11.01 12.27 -18.82
C TYR A 194 -10.57 11.57 -17.52
N ASN A 195 -11.47 11.52 -16.56
CA ASN A 195 -11.30 10.83 -15.30
C ASN A 195 -12.22 9.61 -15.24
N LEU A 196 -11.90 8.65 -14.37
CA LEU A 196 -12.85 7.58 -14.03
C LEU A 196 -14.10 8.18 -13.39
N ALA A 197 -15.27 7.68 -13.77
CA ALA A 197 -16.56 8.03 -13.17
C ALA A 197 -16.73 7.36 -11.78
N LEU A 198 -15.72 7.51 -10.93
CA LEU A 198 -15.65 6.97 -9.57
C LEU A 198 -15.34 8.12 -8.60
N PRO A 199 -16.12 8.29 -7.52
CA PRO A 199 -15.84 9.30 -6.50
C PRO A 199 -14.42 9.15 -5.93
N GLY A 200 -13.68 10.27 -5.86
CA GLY A 200 -12.31 10.29 -5.34
C GLY A 200 -11.23 9.69 -6.26
N TRP A 201 -11.58 9.13 -7.43
CA TRP A 201 -10.63 8.52 -8.36
C TRP A 201 -10.19 9.44 -9.51
N GLY A 202 -10.77 10.61 -9.60
CA GLY A 202 -10.41 11.62 -10.61
C GLY A 202 -9.14 12.39 -10.21
N TRP A 203 -8.31 12.67 -11.20
CA TRP A 203 -7.26 13.68 -11.06
C TRP A 203 -7.87 15.08 -10.99
N VAL A 204 -7.35 15.93 -10.10
CA VAL A 204 -7.77 17.31 -9.92
C VAL A 204 -6.60 18.23 -10.26
N PRO A 205 -6.77 19.25 -11.13
CA PRO A 205 -5.72 20.21 -11.43
C PRO A 205 -5.20 20.90 -10.17
N ARG A 206 -3.88 21.10 -10.08
CA ARG A 206 -3.28 21.89 -9.00
C ARG A 206 -3.83 23.32 -9.08
N GLY A 207 -4.51 23.77 -8.05
CA GLY A 207 -5.16 25.10 -8.00
C GLY A 207 -6.69 25.08 -8.00
N SER A 208 -7.36 23.94 -8.21
CA SER A 208 -8.82 23.80 -8.17
C SER A 208 -9.34 23.19 -6.86
N ARG A 209 -8.55 23.16 -5.78
CA ARG A 209 -9.06 22.84 -4.45
C ARG A 209 -9.90 24.02 -4.00
N THR A 210 -11.20 23.94 -4.23
CA THR A 210 -12.18 24.79 -3.56
C THR A 210 -12.06 24.56 -2.05
N THR A 211 -11.88 25.66 -1.35
CA THR A 211 -12.04 25.82 0.11
C THR A 211 -13.29 25.13 0.62
#